data_c42c318b324f3ff994bc9dea7b2af4fd
#
_entry.id   c42c318b324f3ff994bc9dea7b2af4fd
#
_cell.length_a   1.000
_cell.length_b   1.000
_cell.length_c   1.000
_cell.angle_alpha   90.00
_cell.angle_beta   90.00
_cell.angle_gamma   90.00
#
_symmetry.space_group_name_H-M   'P 1'
#
loop_
_entity.id
_entity.type
_entity.pdbx_description
1 polymer ?
#
loop_
_entity_poly.entity_id
_entity_poly.type
_entity_poly.pdbx_seq_one_letter_code
_entity_poly.pdbx_strand_id
1 'polypeptide(L)'
;RILKRNQKIDTYEVFEGKDVVDDDEIVVSKGFAQANDLAIGDKLKLDGKQYTITGFLLRPDYINCLENLTDAYRNNEGFAVAAVSDDTYDKLEDETVYYTVVYHDSAKEKKFRKKVNQDYTMLQYTDASVNPRIEAVQNNPKTYMMMSYMMMCLMMVIVSILVAAILSRKVKSECKIIGTLKALGYRKGELTRHYATM
;
A
#
# COMPACT_ATOMS: atom_id res chain seq x y z
N ARG A 1 5.25 -19.27 1.61
CA ARG A 1 6.32 -19.34 0.59
C ARG A 1 7.66 -19.18 1.25
N ILE A 2 8.55 -20.14 1.06
CA ILE A 2 9.89 -20.11 1.64
C ILE A 2 10.87 -19.60 0.60
N LEU A 3 11.79 -18.76 1.04
CA LEU A 3 12.78 -18.09 0.20
C LEU A 3 14.18 -18.47 0.67
N LYS A 4 15.10 -18.58 -0.28
CA LYS A 4 16.51 -18.79 0.01
C LYS A 4 17.13 -17.48 0.54
N ARG A 5 17.99 -17.59 1.55
CA ARG A 5 18.63 -16.45 2.21
C ARG A 5 19.52 -15.63 1.26
N ASN A 6 20.35 -16.29 0.50
CA ASN A 6 21.39 -15.66 -0.34
C ASN A 6 20.87 -15.35 -1.75
N GLN A 7 20.02 -14.33 -1.90
CA GLN A 7 19.62 -13.80 -3.21
C GLN A 7 20.32 -12.48 -3.49
N LYS A 8 20.71 -12.25 -4.75
CA LYS A 8 21.37 -11.00 -5.17
C LYS A 8 20.37 -9.88 -5.51
N ILE A 9 19.11 -10.26 -5.76
CA ILE A 9 18.02 -9.37 -6.15
C ILE A 9 16.85 -9.68 -5.24
N ASP A 10 16.08 -8.67 -4.86
CA ASP A 10 14.94 -8.79 -3.93
C ASP A 10 15.32 -9.42 -2.58
N THR A 11 16.47 -9.00 -2.05
CA THR A 11 16.90 -9.42 -0.72
C THR A 11 15.88 -8.98 0.33
N TYR A 12 15.55 -9.88 1.25
CA TYR A 12 14.71 -9.51 2.38
C TYR A 12 15.55 -8.78 3.46
N GLU A 13 14.88 -7.99 4.27
CA GLU A 13 15.42 -7.34 5.45
C GLU A 13 14.68 -7.83 6.69
N VAL A 14 15.40 -8.20 7.74
CA VAL A 14 14.82 -8.49 9.06
C VAL A 14 14.76 -7.18 9.83
N PHE A 15 13.57 -6.63 10.02
CA PHE A 15 13.38 -5.35 10.68
C PHE A 15 13.05 -5.47 12.18
N GLU A 16 12.74 -6.68 12.65
CA GLU A 16 12.48 -6.98 14.06
C GLU A 16 12.99 -8.37 14.39
N GLY A 17 13.75 -8.52 15.48
CA GLY A 17 14.39 -9.76 15.86
C GLY A 17 15.77 -9.98 15.23
N LYS A 18 16.07 -11.22 14.91
CA LYS A 18 17.35 -11.66 14.32
C LYS A 18 17.11 -12.47 13.06
N ASP A 19 18.05 -12.38 12.12
CA ASP A 19 18.06 -13.24 10.95
C ASP A 19 18.36 -14.70 11.33
N VAL A 20 17.97 -15.62 10.45
CA VAL A 20 18.19 -17.07 10.59
C VAL A 20 19.71 -17.35 10.64
N VAL A 21 20.12 -18.14 11.64
CA VAL A 21 21.48 -18.64 11.79
C VAL A 21 21.48 -20.17 11.73
N ASP A 22 20.59 -20.80 12.47
CA ASP A 22 20.53 -22.26 12.65
C ASP A 22 19.44 -22.91 11.78
N ASP A 23 19.52 -24.22 11.56
CA ASP A 23 18.63 -24.99 10.68
C ASP A 23 17.20 -25.17 11.23
N ASP A 24 16.97 -24.86 12.49
CA ASP A 24 15.68 -24.92 13.17
C ASP A 24 15.06 -23.52 13.39
N GLU A 25 15.64 -22.51 12.77
CA GLU A 25 15.18 -21.12 12.82
C GLU A 25 14.43 -20.73 11.55
N ILE A 26 13.50 -19.77 11.72
CA ILE A 26 12.71 -19.20 10.62
C ILE A 26 12.43 -17.73 10.89
N VAL A 27 12.50 -16.90 9.85
CA VAL A 27 11.94 -15.56 9.85
C VAL A 27 10.70 -15.51 8.96
N VAL A 28 9.66 -14.83 9.42
CA VAL A 28 8.36 -14.80 8.74
C VAL A 28 7.86 -13.38 8.53
N SER A 29 6.91 -13.20 7.59
CA SER A 29 6.24 -11.93 7.40
C SER A 29 5.42 -11.53 8.64
N LYS A 30 5.55 -10.27 9.10
CA LYS A 30 4.87 -9.77 10.32
C LYS A 30 3.34 -9.91 10.25
N GLY A 31 2.75 -9.68 9.07
CA GLY A 31 1.31 -9.79 8.90
C GLY A 31 0.77 -11.20 9.20
N PHE A 32 1.51 -12.23 8.80
CA PHE A 32 1.16 -13.62 9.12
C PHE A 32 1.32 -13.90 10.63
N ALA A 33 2.42 -13.47 11.23
CA ALA A 33 2.65 -13.66 12.66
C ALA A 33 1.54 -13.02 13.50
N GLN A 34 1.16 -11.79 13.18
CA GLN A 34 0.07 -11.08 13.87
C GLN A 34 -1.30 -11.74 13.71
N ALA A 35 -1.60 -12.25 12.50
CA ALA A 35 -2.89 -12.90 12.24
C ALA A 35 -3.03 -14.27 12.94
N ASN A 36 -1.90 -14.90 13.30
CA ASN A 36 -1.85 -16.19 13.98
C ASN A 36 -1.39 -16.09 15.43
N ASP A 37 -1.36 -14.89 16.02
CA ASP A 37 -0.93 -14.62 17.41
C ASP A 37 0.47 -15.18 17.74
N LEU A 38 1.38 -15.13 16.76
CA LEU A 38 2.75 -15.64 16.88
C LEU A 38 3.73 -14.51 17.22
N ALA A 39 4.62 -14.78 18.17
CA ALA A 39 5.69 -13.90 18.60
C ALA A 39 7.09 -14.48 18.28
N ILE A 40 8.12 -13.62 18.36
CA ILE A 40 9.51 -14.08 18.29
C ILE A 40 9.79 -15.01 19.48
N GLY A 41 10.35 -16.18 19.18
CA GLY A 41 10.58 -17.27 20.12
C GLY A 41 9.53 -18.38 20.05
N ASP A 42 8.38 -18.14 19.43
CA ASP A 42 7.36 -19.18 19.25
C ASP A 42 7.78 -20.20 18.18
N LYS A 43 7.14 -21.36 18.24
CA LYS A 43 7.41 -22.44 17.31
C LYS A 43 6.36 -22.52 16.21
N LEU A 44 6.83 -22.52 14.97
CA LEU A 44 6.02 -22.69 13.79
C LEU A 44 6.27 -24.11 13.20
N LYS A 45 5.21 -24.87 12.99
CA LYS A 45 5.30 -26.17 12.32
C LYS A 45 5.15 -25.98 10.81
N LEU A 46 6.16 -26.42 10.07
CA LEU A 46 6.20 -26.36 8.62
C LEU A 46 6.69 -27.71 8.09
N ASP A 47 5.94 -28.33 7.19
CA ASP A 47 6.27 -29.63 6.59
C ASP A 47 6.68 -30.71 7.60
N GLY A 48 5.95 -30.80 8.70
CA GLY A 48 6.20 -31.77 9.77
C GLY A 48 7.32 -31.41 10.74
N LYS A 49 8.20 -30.45 10.40
CA LYS A 49 9.30 -29.98 11.25
C LYS A 49 8.91 -28.71 12.03
N GLN A 50 9.43 -28.55 13.23
CA GLN A 50 9.24 -27.35 14.04
C GLN A 50 10.41 -26.41 13.86
N TYR A 51 10.09 -25.12 13.67
CA TYR A 51 11.05 -24.03 13.56
C TYR A 51 10.76 -22.97 14.63
N THR A 52 11.79 -22.34 15.14
CA THR A 52 11.68 -21.22 16.07
C THR A 52 11.65 -19.91 15.29
N ILE A 53 10.66 -19.06 15.52
CA ILE A 53 10.58 -17.74 14.89
C ILE A 53 11.62 -16.85 15.54
N THR A 54 12.63 -16.40 14.77
CA THR A 54 13.71 -15.55 15.26
C THR A 54 13.52 -14.07 14.91
N GLY A 55 12.69 -13.78 13.91
CA GLY A 55 12.43 -12.40 13.51
C GLY A 55 11.34 -12.25 12.46
N PHE A 56 11.04 -10.99 12.16
CA PHE A 56 10.08 -10.62 11.14
C PHE A 56 10.79 -9.99 9.94
N LEU A 57 10.49 -10.52 8.75
CA LEU A 57 11.07 -10.07 7.50
C LEU A 57 10.15 -9.14 6.71
N LEU A 58 10.78 -8.27 5.93
CA LEU A 58 10.17 -7.50 4.87
C LEU A 58 10.92 -7.76 3.57
N ARG A 59 10.21 -7.87 2.46
CA ARG A 59 10.79 -8.09 1.14
C ARG A 59 10.18 -7.14 0.11
N PRO A 60 10.98 -6.51 -0.76
CA PRO A 60 10.52 -5.48 -1.70
C PRO A 60 9.47 -5.97 -2.70
N ASP A 61 9.55 -7.22 -3.14
CA ASP A 61 8.60 -7.85 -4.08
C ASP A 61 7.37 -8.45 -3.40
N TYR A 62 7.29 -8.41 -2.05
CA TYR A 62 6.18 -8.90 -1.23
C TYR A 62 5.69 -7.86 -0.22
N ILE A 63 5.72 -6.57 -0.55
CA ILE A 63 5.18 -5.51 0.32
C ILE A 63 3.69 -5.77 0.58
N ASN A 64 2.96 -6.18 -0.44
CA ASN A 64 1.64 -6.77 -0.30
C ASN A 64 1.77 -8.30 -0.40
N CYS A 65 1.69 -9.01 0.72
CA CYS A 65 1.86 -10.47 0.79
C CYS A 65 0.66 -11.20 0.18
N LEU A 66 0.54 -11.15 -1.15
CA LEU A 66 -0.44 -11.95 -1.90
C LEU A 66 0.16 -13.31 -2.24
N GLU A 67 -0.60 -14.36 -2.01
CA GLU A 67 -0.23 -15.72 -2.40
C GLU A 67 -0.15 -15.84 -3.92
N ASN A 68 -1.22 -15.42 -4.61
CA ASN A 68 -1.28 -15.35 -6.07
C ASN A 68 -1.38 -13.90 -6.54
N LEU A 69 -0.91 -13.60 -7.74
CA LEU A 69 -0.99 -12.26 -8.33
C LEU A 69 -2.42 -11.83 -8.70
N THR A 70 -3.36 -12.77 -8.71
CA THR A 70 -4.78 -12.54 -9.00
C THR A 70 -5.62 -12.31 -7.75
N ASP A 71 -5.03 -12.47 -6.55
CA ASP A 71 -5.76 -12.33 -5.31
C ASP A 71 -6.09 -10.85 -5.05
N ALA A 72 -7.36 -10.57 -4.73
CA ALA A 72 -7.82 -9.22 -4.43
C ALA A 72 -7.42 -8.76 -3.02
N TYR A 73 -7.24 -9.70 -2.09
CA TYR A 73 -6.95 -9.44 -0.68
C TYR A 73 -5.85 -10.35 -0.16
N ARG A 74 -5.13 -9.85 0.86
CA ARG A 74 -4.13 -10.64 1.58
C ARG A 74 -4.79 -11.71 2.44
N ASN A 75 -4.29 -12.93 2.38
CA ASN A 75 -4.63 -14.00 3.30
C ASN A 75 -3.52 -14.13 4.36
N ASN A 76 -3.51 -13.23 5.33
CA ASN A 76 -2.47 -13.23 6.37
C ASN A 76 -2.57 -14.42 7.32
N GLU A 77 -3.71 -15.09 7.43
CA GLU A 77 -3.89 -16.29 8.25
C GLU A 77 -3.28 -17.53 7.58
N GLY A 78 -3.49 -17.68 6.27
CA GLY A 78 -3.10 -18.88 5.53
C GLY A 78 -1.81 -18.76 4.71
N PHE A 79 -1.30 -17.54 4.50
CA PHE A 79 -0.12 -17.32 3.66
C PHE A 79 0.93 -16.46 4.34
N ALA A 80 2.17 -16.97 4.35
CA ALA A 80 3.36 -16.26 4.80
C ALA A 80 4.45 -16.25 3.74
N VAL A 81 5.25 -15.20 3.77
CA VAL A 81 6.60 -15.19 3.19
C VAL A 81 7.56 -15.45 4.33
N ALA A 82 8.44 -16.42 4.16
CA ALA A 82 9.39 -16.86 5.18
C ALA A 82 10.76 -17.11 4.56
N ALA A 83 11.81 -17.04 5.38
CA ALA A 83 13.14 -17.48 5.00
C ALA A 83 13.71 -18.41 6.09
N VAL A 84 14.47 -19.37 5.64
CA VAL A 84 15.18 -20.39 6.46
C VAL A 84 16.65 -20.40 6.07
N SER A 85 17.47 -21.20 6.78
CA SER A 85 18.87 -21.41 6.41
C SER A 85 19.00 -22.00 5.00
N ASP A 86 20.13 -21.77 4.33
CA ASP A 86 20.36 -22.34 2.99
C ASP A 86 20.34 -23.87 3.02
N ASP A 87 20.86 -24.48 4.09
CA ASP A 87 20.87 -25.95 4.25
C ASP A 87 19.48 -26.54 4.46
N THR A 88 18.60 -25.80 5.13
CA THR A 88 17.18 -26.19 5.28
C THR A 88 16.42 -26.00 3.97
N TYR A 89 16.66 -24.89 3.25
CA TYR A 89 16.00 -24.63 1.97
C TYR A 89 16.32 -25.70 0.93
N ASP A 90 17.59 -26.12 0.84
CA ASP A 90 18.04 -27.13 -0.14
C ASP A 90 17.49 -28.54 0.12
N LYS A 91 16.84 -28.77 1.29
CA LYS A 91 16.17 -30.03 1.67
C LYS A 91 14.65 -30.02 1.37
N LEU A 92 14.08 -28.87 0.96
CA LEU A 92 12.66 -28.78 0.63
C LEU A 92 12.39 -29.40 -0.76
N GLU A 93 11.32 -30.21 -0.85
CA GLU A 93 11.05 -30.99 -2.06
C GLU A 93 10.25 -30.23 -3.14
N ASP A 94 9.36 -29.32 -2.77
CA ASP A 94 8.46 -28.62 -3.72
C ASP A 94 9.04 -27.28 -4.19
N GLU A 95 9.92 -27.30 -5.17
CA GLU A 95 10.52 -26.09 -5.73
C GLU A 95 9.72 -25.50 -6.89
N THR A 96 9.26 -24.27 -6.73
CA THR A 96 8.78 -23.44 -7.86
C THR A 96 9.83 -22.39 -8.17
N VAL A 97 10.45 -22.51 -9.33
CA VAL A 97 11.54 -21.61 -9.74
C VAL A 97 11.01 -20.30 -10.30
N TYR A 98 11.40 -19.20 -9.68
CA TYR A 98 11.13 -17.83 -10.15
C TYR A 98 12.44 -17.15 -10.54
N TYR A 99 12.43 -16.48 -11.69
CA TYR A 99 13.55 -15.67 -12.14
C TYR A 99 13.20 -14.20 -12.07
N THR A 100 13.92 -13.44 -11.23
CA THR A 100 13.85 -11.98 -11.23
C THR A 100 14.92 -11.43 -12.15
N VAL A 101 14.52 -10.55 -13.07
CA VAL A 101 15.43 -9.95 -14.04
C VAL A 101 15.38 -8.43 -13.94
N VAL A 102 16.54 -7.81 -13.76
CA VAL A 102 16.69 -6.35 -13.76
C VAL A 102 17.26 -5.90 -15.09
N TYR A 103 16.55 -5.01 -15.77
CA TYR A 103 16.98 -4.42 -17.03
C TYR A 103 17.55 -3.02 -16.77
N HIS A 104 18.74 -2.76 -17.29
CA HIS A 104 19.30 -1.40 -17.33
C HIS A 104 18.77 -0.56 -18.50
N ASP A 105 18.10 -1.21 -19.47
CA ASP A 105 17.55 -0.60 -20.66
C ASP A 105 16.29 -1.35 -21.09
N SER A 106 15.17 -0.64 -21.16
CA SER A 106 13.86 -1.19 -21.55
C SER A 106 13.82 -1.77 -22.97
N ALA A 107 14.70 -1.32 -23.86
CA ALA A 107 14.81 -1.92 -25.21
C ALA A 107 15.35 -3.36 -25.18
N LYS A 108 16.14 -3.71 -24.15
CA LYS A 108 16.67 -5.06 -23.98
C LYS A 108 15.63 -6.04 -23.43
N GLU A 109 14.63 -5.56 -22.70
CA GLU A 109 13.55 -6.38 -22.17
C GLU A 109 12.81 -7.14 -23.28
N LYS A 110 12.34 -6.43 -24.31
CA LYS A 110 11.61 -7.05 -25.43
C LYS A 110 12.41 -8.12 -26.13
N LYS A 111 13.72 -7.86 -26.34
CA LYS A 111 14.64 -8.80 -26.98
C LYS A 111 14.86 -10.03 -26.11
N PHE A 112 15.03 -9.85 -24.82
CA PHE A 112 15.21 -10.94 -23.85
C PHE A 112 13.96 -11.82 -23.78
N ARG A 113 12.77 -11.22 -23.60
CA ARG A 113 11.48 -11.96 -23.60
C ARG A 113 11.29 -12.81 -24.86
N LYS A 114 11.60 -12.23 -26.03
CA LYS A 114 11.50 -12.97 -27.29
C LYS A 114 12.43 -14.18 -27.31
N LYS A 115 13.66 -14.03 -26.81
CA LYS A 115 14.65 -15.11 -26.74
C LYS A 115 14.22 -16.19 -25.74
N VAL A 116 13.79 -15.82 -24.54
CA VAL A 116 13.32 -16.78 -23.53
C VAL A 116 12.13 -17.58 -24.04
N ASN A 117 11.16 -16.93 -24.70
CA ASN A 117 9.99 -17.61 -25.28
C ASN A 117 10.33 -18.55 -26.45
N GLN A 118 11.49 -18.39 -27.07
CA GLN A 118 11.96 -19.31 -28.12
C GLN A 118 12.58 -20.57 -27.52
N ASP A 119 13.30 -20.43 -26.42
CA ASP A 119 14.09 -21.51 -25.82
C ASP A 119 13.33 -22.24 -24.70
N TYR A 120 12.34 -21.59 -24.05
CA TYR A 120 11.60 -22.11 -22.91
C TYR A 120 10.11 -21.77 -22.96
N THR A 121 9.27 -22.61 -22.38
CA THR A 121 7.86 -22.30 -22.15
C THR A 121 7.73 -21.43 -20.91
N MET A 122 7.44 -20.14 -21.08
CA MET A 122 7.22 -19.22 -19.99
C MET A 122 5.79 -19.38 -19.46
N LEU A 123 5.65 -19.85 -18.22
CA LEU A 123 4.34 -20.04 -17.58
C LEU A 123 3.68 -18.71 -17.22
N GLN A 124 4.46 -17.78 -16.69
CA GLN A 124 3.98 -16.45 -16.28
C GLN A 124 5.09 -15.41 -16.42
N TYR A 125 4.73 -14.22 -16.87
CA TYR A 125 5.57 -13.04 -16.86
C TYR A 125 4.82 -11.89 -16.19
N THR A 126 5.49 -11.24 -15.25
CA THR A 126 4.90 -10.08 -14.55
C THR A 126 5.91 -8.95 -14.55
N ASP A 127 5.51 -7.82 -15.12
CA ASP A 127 6.27 -6.58 -15.05
C ASP A 127 6.13 -5.95 -13.65
N ALA A 128 7.20 -5.33 -13.15
CA ALA A 128 7.17 -4.69 -11.83
C ALA A 128 6.10 -3.60 -11.71
N SER A 129 5.78 -2.91 -12.81
CA SER A 129 4.79 -1.83 -12.84
C SER A 129 3.34 -2.31 -12.68
N VAL A 130 3.08 -3.58 -12.98
CA VAL A 130 1.75 -4.21 -12.89
C VAL A 130 1.71 -5.34 -11.86
N ASN A 131 2.75 -5.48 -11.05
CA ASN A 131 2.79 -6.48 -9.99
C ASN A 131 1.99 -5.99 -8.77
N PRO A 132 0.83 -6.61 -8.44
CA PRO A 132 -0.04 -6.15 -7.36
C PRO A 132 0.63 -6.25 -5.98
N ARG A 133 1.69 -7.06 -5.84
CA ARG A 133 2.48 -7.13 -4.60
C ARG A 133 3.28 -5.86 -4.33
N ILE A 134 3.64 -5.12 -5.38
CA ILE A 134 4.45 -3.89 -5.33
C ILE A 134 3.57 -2.66 -5.61
N GLU A 135 2.60 -2.78 -6.53
CA GLU A 135 1.74 -1.70 -7.00
C GLU A 135 0.99 -0.99 -5.86
N ALA A 136 0.59 -1.73 -4.83
CA ALA A 136 -0.09 -1.19 -3.66
C ALA A 136 0.68 -0.03 -3.00
N VAL A 137 2.02 -0.05 -3.04
CA VAL A 137 2.85 1.04 -2.49
C VAL A 137 3.01 2.18 -3.48
N GLN A 138 3.08 1.90 -4.77
CA GLN A 138 3.29 2.93 -5.79
C GLN A 138 2.02 3.72 -6.09
N ASN A 139 0.86 3.07 -6.11
CA ASN A 139 -0.42 3.67 -6.51
C ASN A 139 -1.27 4.16 -5.33
N ASN A 140 -1.15 3.55 -4.14
CA ASN A 140 -1.90 3.98 -2.96
C ASN A 140 -1.71 5.48 -2.63
N PRO A 141 -0.50 6.07 -2.62
CA PRO A 141 -0.35 7.49 -2.32
C PRO A 141 -1.10 8.39 -3.30
N LYS A 142 -1.09 8.08 -4.60
CA LYS A 142 -1.81 8.85 -5.63
C LYS A 142 -3.32 8.74 -5.46
N THR A 143 -3.82 7.56 -5.16
CA THR A 143 -5.25 7.31 -4.91
C THR A 143 -5.72 8.04 -3.66
N TYR A 144 -4.96 8.01 -2.57
CA TYR A 144 -5.27 8.75 -1.34
C TYR A 144 -5.24 10.26 -1.54
N MET A 145 -4.27 10.79 -2.29
CA MET A 145 -4.23 12.20 -2.67
C MET A 145 -5.48 12.60 -3.46
N MET A 146 -5.87 11.82 -4.45
CA MET A 146 -7.07 12.08 -5.26
C MET A 146 -8.35 12.06 -4.41
N MET A 147 -8.50 11.08 -3.53
CA MET A 147 -9.62 11.01 -2.58
C MET A 147 -9.62 12.21 -1.62
N SER A 148 -8.46 12.63 -1.12
CA SER A 148 -8.32 13.79 -0.26
C SER A 148 -8.74 15.08 -0.95
N TYR A 149 -8.36 15.30 -2.20
CA TYR A 149 -8.80 16.45 -3.00
C TYR A 149 -10.32 16.45 -3.23
N MET A 150 -10.91 15.30 -3.55
CA MET A 150 -12.37 15.18 -3.70
C MET A 150 -13.09 15.53 -2.40
N MET A 151 -12.61 15.03 -1.26
CA MET A 151 -13.18 15.32 0.05
C MET A 151 -13.07 16.82 0.39
N MET A 152 -11.93 17.44 0.10
CA MET A 152 -11.72 18.88 0.31
C MET A 152 -12.68 19.72 -0.54
N CYS A 153 -12.87 19.38 -1.81
CA CYS A 153 -13.85 20.06 -2.67
C CYS A 153 -15.28 19.91 -2.13
N LEU A 154 -15.68 18.71 -1.69
CA LEU A 154 -16.99 18.48 -1.10
C LEU A 154 -17.19 19.34 0.15
N MET A 155 -16.21 19.41 1.04
CA MET A 155 -16.27 20.24 2.25
C MET A 155 -16.38 21.73 1.91
N MET A 156 -15.66 22.23 0.89
CA MET A 156 -15.78 23.63 0.44
C MET A 156 -17.21 23.95 -0.06
N VAL A 157 -17.85 23.03 -0.79
CA VAL A 157 -19.23 23.20 -1.25
C VAL A 157 -20.18 23.31 -0.06
N ILE A 158 -20.06 22.40 0.91
CA ILE A 158 -20.93 22.39 2.12
C ILE A 158 -20.76 23.68 2.89
N VAL A 159 -19.53 24.12 3.16
CA VAL A 159 -19.24 25.36 3.87
C VAL A 159 -19.82 26.57 3.12
N SER A 160 -19.68 26.61 1.79
CA SER A 160 -20.23 27.70 0.98
C SER A 160 -21.77 27.79 1.08
N ILE A 161 -22.46 26.66 1.08
CA ILE A 161 -23.92 26.59 1.26
C ILE A 161 -24.31 27.08 2.67
N LEU A 162 -23.61 26.66 3.70
CA LEU A 162 -23.88 27.10 5.08
C LEU A 162 -23.65 28.61 5.26
N VAL A 163 -22.56 29.15 4.73
CA VAL A 163 -22.27 30.59 4.78
C VAL A 163 -23.37 31.37 4.04
N ALA A 164 -23.75 30.92 2.85
CA ALA A 164 -24.84 31.56 2.09
C ALA A 164 -26.17 31.55 2.84
N ALA A 165 -26.52 30.44 3.50
CA ALA A 165 -27.72 30.32 4.31
C ALA A 165 -27.71 31.26 5.51
N ILE A 166 -26.58 31.34 6.24
CA ILE A 166 -26.40 32.24 7.39
C ILE A 166 -26.51 33.70 6.96
N LEU A 167 -25.80 34.10 5.89
CA LEU A 167 -25.86 35.46 5.36
C LEU A 167 -27.27 35.82 4.89
N SER A 168 -27.95 34.92 4.17
CA SER A 168 -29.34 35.12 3.73
C SER A 168 -30.29 35.34 4.92
N ARG A 169 -30.13 34.56 5.98
CA ARG A 169 -30.93 34.67 7.19
C ARG A 169 -30.67 36.00 7.90
N LYS A 170 -29.39 36.42 8.03
CA LYS A 170 -28.99 37.69 8.63
C LYS A 170 -29.51 38.89 7.85
N VAL A 171 -29.35 38.92 6.53
CA VAL A 171 -29.88 39.96 5.67
C VAL A 171 -31.42 40.09 5.78
N LYS A 172 -32.15 38.96 5.82
CA LYS A 172 -33.59 38.95 6.02
C LYS A 172 -34.01 39.52 7.39
N SER A 173 -33.28 39.17 8.45
CA SER A 173 -33.54 39.67 9.80
C SER A 173 -33.33 41.20 9.92
N GLU A 174 -32.33 41.73 9.21
CA GLU A 174 -31.96 43.16 9.26
C GLU A 174 -32.57 44.00 8.11
N CYS A 175 -33.55 43.45 7.41
CA CYS A 175 -34.15 44.09 6.23
C CYS A 175 -34.73 45.48 6.51
N LYS A 176 -35.30 45.71 7.72
CA LYS A 176 -35.78 47.02 8.16
C LYS A 176 -34.64 48.04 8.32
N ILE A 177 -33.50 47.63 8.93
CA ILE A 177 -32.34 48.47 9.16
C ILE A 177 -31.69 48.81 7.81
N ILE A 178 -31.56 47.88 6.92
CA ILE A 178 -31.05 48.05 5.56
C ILE A 178 -31.93 49.04 4.77
N GLY A 179 -33.25 48.93 4.93
CA GLY A 179 -34.21 49.85 4.33
C GLY A 179 -34.05 51.30 4.80
N THR A 180 -33.92 51.53 6.10
CA THR A 180 -33.69 52.87 6.71
C THR A 180 -32.34 53.47 6.28
N LEU A 181 -31.26 52.69 6.28
CA LEU A 181 -29.96 53.16 5.83
C LEU A 181 -29.96 53.55 4.35
N LYS A 182 -30.72 52.80 3.53
CA LYS A 182 -30.90 53.13 2.10
C LYS A 182 -31.70 54.38 1.89
N ALA A 183 -32.72 54.65 2.73
CA ALA A 183 -33.52 55.90 2.71
C ALA A 183 -32.67 57.08 3.17
N LEU A 184 -31.69 56.93 4.02
CA LEU A 184 -30.69 57.91 4.45
C LEU A 184 -29.58 58.18 3.40
N GLY A 185 -29.60 57.50 2.24
CA GLY A 185 -28.69 57.80 1.12
C GLY A 185 -27.47 56.87 1.04
N TYR A 186 -27.35 55.82 1.87
CA TYR A 186 -26.22 54.86 1.76
C TYR A 186 -26.28 54.09 0.44
N ARG A 187 -25.13 53.93 -0.22
CA ARG A 187 -25.03 53.22 -1.50
C ARG A 187 -25.06 51.70 -1.29
N LYS A 188 -25.62 51.00 -2.27
CA LYS A 188 -25.69 49.52 -2.23
C LYS A 188 -24.33 48.86 -1.97
N GLY A 189 -23.23 49.41 -2.56
CA GLY A 189 -21.87 48.86 -2.40
C GLY A 189 -21.33 48.98 -0.98
N GLU A 190 -21.65 50.05 -0.26
CA GLU A 190 -21.24 50.27 1.12
C GLU A 190 -21.93 49.27 2.06
N LEU A 191 -23.21 49.04 1.87
CA LEU A 191 -23.99 48.02 2.60
C LEU A 191 -23.48 46.62 2.30
N THR A 192 -23.25 46.28 1.05
CA THR A 192 -22.70 44.95 0.67
C THR A 192 -21.33 44.73 1.29
N ARG A 193 -20.45 45.73 1.27
CA ARG A 193 -19.13 45.61 1.89
C ARG A 193 -19.21 45.40 3.40
N HIS A 194 -20.10 46.08 4.09
CA HIS A 194 -20.31 45.93 5.52
C HIS A 194 -20.73 44.49 5.87
N TYR A 195 -21.68 43.92 5.15
CA TYR A 195 -22.14 42.56 5.37
C TYR A 195 -21.17 41.48 4.89
N ALA A 196 -20.25 41.78 3.98
CA ALA A 196 -19.23 40.87 3.52
C ALA A 196 -18.00 40.82 4.45
N THR A 197 -17.82 41.83 5.34
CA THR A 197 -16.71 41.88 6.29
C THR A 197 -17.09 41.40 7.72
N MET A 198 -18.34 41.07 7.92
CA MET A 198 -18.85 40.41 9.15
C MET A 198 -18.74 38.88 9.04
#